data_7466af5d244aeb47b46376e999a16430
#
_entry.id   7466af5d244aeb47b46376e999a16430
#
_cell.length_a   1.000
_cell.length_b   1.000
_cell.length_c   1.000
_cell.angle_alpha   90.00
_cell.angle_beta   90.00
_cell.angle_gamma   90.00
#
_symmetry.space_group_name_H-M   'P 1'
#
loop_
_entity.id
_entity.type
_entity.pdbx_description
1 polymer ?
#
loop_
_entity_poly.entity_id
_entity_poly.type
_entity_poly.pdbx_seq_one_letter_code
_entity_poly.pdbx_strand_id
1 'polypeptide(L)'
;MGNVGNPLTVLELGELQAAARQFGLQLDTLEIRRPQDIASALDTVKGRADALYVCQDLLTRANRLRINTLALAARLPVMLASRELIEAAGLMSYGPNFVDLYRRAGDYVDKILRGAKPGDLPVEQPTKLELVINLITAQALGLRVPPSLLARADEVIE
;
A
#
# COMPACT_ATOMS: atom_id res chain seq x y z
N MET A 1 -2.00 -4.46 8.59
CA MET A 1 -3.40 -4.98 8.46
C MET A 1 -3.49 -5.77 7.17
N GLY A 2 -4.04 -6.98 7.20
CA GLY A 2 -4.16 -7.81 6.01
C GLY A 2 -5.34 -8.78 6.06
N ASN A 3 -5.86 -9.09 4.86
CA ASN A 3 -6.90 -10.12 4.70
C ASN A 3 -6.26 -11.51 4.69
N VAL A 4 -6.27 -12.18 5.83
CA VAL A 4 -5.70 -13.54 5.96
C VAL A 4 -6.51 -14.63 5.24
N GLY A 5 -7.64 -14.29 4.64
CA GLY A 5 -8.35 -15.15 3.69
C GLY A 5 -7.72 -15.19 2.29
N ASN A 6 -6.79 -14.26 1.98
CA ASN A 6 -6.07 -14.20 0.72
C ASN A 6 -4.65 -14.78 0.90
N PRO A 7 -4.28 -15.87 0.19
CA PRO A 7 -2.96 -16.47 0.28
C PRO A 7 -1.81 -15.51 -0.06
N LEU A 8 -2.02 -14.57 -0.99
CA LEU A 8 -1.00 -13.57 -1.36
C LEU A 8 -0.73 -12.60 -0.21
N THR A 9 -1.76 -12.21 0.54
CA THR A 9 -1.59 -11.39 1.76
C THR A 9 -0.81 -12.13 2.83
N VAL A 10 -1.02 -13.44 2.96
CA VAL A 10 -0.26 -14.26 3.92
C VAL A 10 1.22 -14.31 3.55
N LEU A 11 1.56 -14.43 2.27
CA LEU A 11 2.94 -14.34 1.79
C LEU A 11 3.54 -12.96 2.07
N GLU A 12 2.82 -11.88 1.73
CA GLU A 12 3.25 -10.49 1.99
C GLU A 12 3.51 -10.25 3.48
N LEU A 13 2.65 -10.76 4.37
CA LEU A 13 2.85 -10.67 5.83
C LEU A 13 4.13 -11.40 6.28
N GLY A 14 4.47 -12.51 5.66
CA GLY A 14 5.73 -13.22 5.91
C GLY A 14 6.96 -12.38 5.56
N GLU A 15 6.95 -11.72 4.41
CA GLU A 15 8.01 -10.82 3.97
C GLU A 15 8.11 -9.58 4.89
N LEU A 16 6.98 -9.02 5.29
CA LEU A 16 6.94 -7.90 6.23
C LEU A 16 7.53 -8.28 7.60
N GLN A 17 7.25 -9.49 8.10
CA GLN A 17 7.84 -9.98 9.34
C GLN A 17 9.36 -10.15 9.23
N ALA A 18 9.84 -10.63 8.08
CA ALA A 18 11.28 -10.76 7.83
C ALA A 18 11.97 -9.39 7.80
N ALA A 19 11.39 -8.43 7.05
CA ALA A 19 11.88 -7.07 6.98
C ALA A 19 11.85 -6.37 8.35
N ALA A 20 10.76 -6.50 9.12
CA ALA A 20 10.64 -5.92 10.45
C ALA A 20 11.75 -6.40 11.38
N ARG A 21 12.06 -7.71 11.38
CA ARG A 21 13.19 -8.25 12.16
C ARG A 21 14.53 -7.66 11.73
N GLN A 22 14.76 -7.50 10.42
CA GLN A 22 15.99 -6.91 9.89
C GLN A 22 16.21 -5.46 10.33
N PHE A 23 15.11 -4.69 10.42
CA PHE A 23 15.17 -3.27 10.81
C PHE A 23 14.92 -3.03 12.32
N GLY A 24 14.81 -4.08 13.12
CA GLY A 24 14.55 -3.96 14.55
C GLY A 24 13.16 -3.39 14.89
N LEU A 25 12.20 -3.57 14.00
CA LEU A 25 10.82 -3.12 14.18
C LEU A 25 9.96 -4.23 14.79
N GLN A 26 9.06 -3.86 15.69
CA GLN A 26 8.01 -4.75 16.16
C GLN A 26 6.84 -4.70 15.18
N LEU A 27 6.39 -5.85 14.68
CA LEU A 27 5.26 -5.99 13.78
C LEU A 27 4.12 -6.76 14.44
N ASP A 28 3.01 -6.07 14.69
CA ASP A 28 1.75 -6.67 15.15
C ASP A 28 0.83 -6.87 13.93
N THR A 29 0.35 -8.10 13.72
CA THR A 29 -0.53 -8.40 12.58
C THR A 29 -2.00 -8.13 12.96
N LEU A 30 -2.66 -7.25 12.20
CA LEU A 30 -4.09 -7.03 12.26
C LEU A 30 -4.77 -7.89 11.19
N GLU A 31 -5.35 -8.99 11.60
CA GLU A 31 -6.05 -9.91 10.69
C GLU A 31 -7.49 -9.44 10.47
N ILE A 32 -7.88 -9.36 9.19
CA ILE A 32 -9.26 -9.10 8.79
C ILE A 32 -9.69 -10.16 7.78
N ARG A 33 -10.98 -10.48 7.74
CA ARG A 33 -11.60 -11.36 6.75
C ARG A 33 -12.84 -10.74 6.11
N ARG A 34 -13.41 -9.74 6.78
CA ARG A 34 -14.65 -9.06 6.38
C ARG A 34 -14.55 -7.57 6.70
N PRO A 35 -15.33 -6.71 6.01
CA PRO A 35 -15.33 -5.27 6.29
C PRO A 35 -15.64 -4.91 7.75
N GLN A 36 -16.45 -5.72 8.43
CA GLN A 36 -16.82 -5.50 9.84
C GLN A 36 -15.63 -5.63 10.80
N ASP A 37 -14.63 -6.41 10.45
CA ASP A 37 -13.45 -6.68 11.28
C ASP A 37 -12.51 -5.46 11.37
N ILE A 38 -12.60 -4.51 10.42
CA ILE A 38 -11.66 -3.38 10.28
C ILE A 38 -11.64 -2.48 11.53
N ALA A 39 -12.80 -2.07 12.00
CA ALA A 39 -12.87 -1.14 13.14
C ALA A 39 -12.32 -1.78 14.41
N SER A 40 -12.77 -2.99 14.74
CA SER A 40 -12.30 -3.72 15.93
C SER A 40 -10.81 -4.03 15.87
N ALA A 41 -10.27 -4.37 14.68
CA ALA A 41 -8.84 -4.59 14.52
C ALA A 41 -8.04 -3.31 14.80
N LEU A 42 -8.47 -2.16 14.29
CA LEU A 42 -7.80 -0.87 14.55
C LEU A 42 -7.88 -0.45 16.02
N ASP A 43 -8.99 -0.72 16.68
CA ASP A 43 -9.16 -0.40 18.12
C ASP A 43 -8.15 -1.15 19.00
N THR A 44 -7.70 -2.34 18.61
CA THR A 44 -6.70 -3.12 19.36
C THR A 44 -5.32 -2.49 19.42
N VAL A 45 -4.99 -1.64 18.44
CA VAL A 45 -3.65 -1.02 18.30
C VAL A 45 -3.64 0.47 18.58
N LYS A 46 -4.80 1.06 18.84
CA LYS A 46 -4.93 2.48 19.17
C LYS A 46 -4.08 2.84 20.39
N GLY A 47 -3.17 3.82 20.22
CA GLY A 47 -2.25 4.25 21.30
C GLY A 47 -1.12 3.25 21.60
N ARG A 48 -0.97 2.19 20.81
CA ARG A 48 0.08 1.16 20.97
C ARG A 48 0.98 1.00 19.74
N ALA A 49 0.47 1.32 18.55
CA ALA A 49 1.22 1.27 17.31
C ALA A 49 1.59 2.68 16.85
N ASP A 50 2.77 2.82 16.26
CA ASP A 50 3.30 4.09 15.73
C ASP A 50 2.87 4.32 14.28
N ALA A 51 2.58 3.26 13.52
CA ALA A 51 2.15 3.32 12.13
C ALA A 51 1.35 2.08 11.72
N LEU A 52 0.62 2.18 10.61
CA LEU A 52 -0.14 1.10 10.01
C LEU A 52 0.34 0.85 8.58
N TYR A 53 0.78 -0.38 8.29
CA TYR A 53 0.93 -0.86 6.93
C TYR A 53 -0.33 -1.63 6.51
N VAL A 54 -0.87 -1.34 5.33
CA VAL A 54 -2.05 -2.03 4.78
C VAL A 54 -1.65 -2.85 3.57
N CYS A 55 -1.73 -4.17 3.70
CA CYS A 55 -1.48 -5.10 2.59
C CYS A 55 -2.49 -4.89 1.46
N GLN A 56 -2.02 -5.05 0.22
CA GLN A 56 -2.86 -4.86 -0.95
C GLN A 56 -3.76 -6.06 -1.20
N ASP A 57 -5.06 -5.87 -1.06
CA ASP A 57 -6.09 -6.89 -1.26
C ASP A 57 -7.40 -6.23 -1.71
N LEU A 58 -8.30 -6.98 -2.35
CA LEU A 58 -9.60 -6.46 -2.77
C LEU A 58 -10.44 -5.95 -1.61
N LEU A 59 -10.37 -6.61 -0.44
CA LEU A 59 -11.08 -6.19 0.76
C LEU A 59 -10.55 -4.85 1.29
N THR A 60 -9.24 -4.71 1.42
CA THR A 60 -8.61 -3.46 1.90
C THR A 60 -8.80 -2.34 0.91
N ARG A 61 -8.68 -2.61 -0.40
CA ARG A 61 -8.90 -1.64 -1.47
C ARG A 61 -10.34 -1.12 -1.50
N ALA A 62 -11.32 -2.01 -1.41
CA ALA A 62 -12.74 -1.64 -1.37
C ALA A 62 -13.10 -0.81 -0.12
N ASN A 63 -12.39 -1.00 0.98
CA ASN A 63 -12.63 -0.32 2.25
C ASN A 63 -11.58 0.76 2.56
N ARG A 64 -10.78 1.22 1.59
CA ARG A 64 -9.67 2.16 1.81
C ARG A 64 -10.08 3.45 2.52
N LEU A 65 -11.22 4.04 2.13
CA LEU A 65 -11.76 5.24 2.80
C LEU A 65 -11.98 5.01 4.29
N ARG A 66 -12.64 3.89 4.61
CA ARG A 66 -12.94 3.53 6.00
C ARG A 66 -11.67 3.26 6.80
N ILE A 67 -10.73 2.50 6.24
CA ILE A 67 -9.44 2.21 6.88
C ILE A 67 -8.69 3.50 7.18
N ASN A 68 -8.49 4.35 6.16
CA ASN A 68 -7.73 5.58 6.29
C ASN A 68 -8.39 6.58 7.25
N THR A 69 -9.74 6.72 7.21
CA THR A 69 -10.48 7.58 8.13
C THR A 69 -10.34 7.12 9.58
N LEU A 70 -10.49 5.84 9.84
CA LEU A 70 -10.36 5.28 11.19
C LEU A 70 -8.91 5.37 11.69
N ALA A 71 -7.93 5.10 10.83
CA ALA A 71 -6.52 5.23 11.17
C ALA A 71 -6.14 6.69 11.48
N LEU A 72 -6.61 7.66 10.67
CA LEU A 72 -6.41 9.08 10.94
C LEU A 72 -7.04 9.51 12.27
N ALA A 73 -8.27 9.07 12.55
CA ALA A 73 -8.93 9.33 13.83
C ALA A 73 -8.18 8.70 15.03
N ALA A 74 -7.47 7.59 14.80
CA ALA A 74 -6.60 6.96 15.78
C ALA A 74 -5.18 7.56 15.81
N ARG A 75 -4.90 8.59 15.00
CA ARG A 75 -3.57 9.22 14.81
C ARG A 75 -2.51 8.24 14.33
N LEU A 76 -2.88 7.22 13.57
CA LEU A 76 -1.99 6.24 12.97
C LEU A 76 -1.62 6.66 11.53
N PRO A 77 -0.36 6.97 11.25
CA PRO A 77 0.13 7.14 9.89
C PRO A 77 -0.06 5.85 9.09
N VAL A 78 -0.62 5.95 7.87
CA VAL A 78 -0.89 4.79 7.03
C VAL A 78 0.04 4.76 5.83
N MET A 79 0.71 3.62 5.64
CA MET A 79 1.45 3.30 4.43
C MET A 79 0.69 2.26 3.60
N LEU A 80 0.62 2.47 2.31
CA LEU A 80 -0.15 1.70 1.33
C LEU A 80 0.74 1.30 0.15
N ALA A 81 0.30 0.29 -0.62
CA ALA A 81 1.08 -0.23 -1.75
C ALA A 81 0.81 0.49 -3.08
N SER A 82 -0.12 1.45 -3.14
CA SER A 82 -0.39 2.19 -4.38
C SER A 82 -0.96 3.58 -4.13
N ARG A 83 -0.71 4.46 -5.10
CA ARG A 83 -1.09 5.87 -5.10
C ARG A 83 -2.60 6.08 -4.90
N GLU A 84 -3.42 5.30 -5.60
CA GLU A 84 -4.88 5.46 -5.57
C GLU A 84 -5.49 5.23 -4.18
N LEU A 85 -4.73 4.58 -3.30
CA LEU A 85 -5.19 4.27 -1.96
C LEU A 85 -4.95 5.41 -0.96
N ILE A 86 -4.01 6.33 -1.25
CA ILE A 86 -3.68 7.43 -0.31
C ILE A 86 -4.57 8.66 -0.44
N GLU A 87 -5.32 8.82 -1.53
CA GLU A 87 -6.22 9.96 -1.75
C GLU A 87 -7.25 10.14 -0.62
N ALA A 88 -7.54 9.09 0.11
CA ALA A 88 -8.47 9.07 1.23
C ALA A 88 -7.76 9.15 2.59
N ALA A 89 -6.93 10.16 2.80
CA ALA A 89 -6.20 10.41 4.06
C ALA A 89 -5.12 9.34 4.40
N GLY A 90 -4.60 8.58 3.43
CA GLY A 90 -3.36 7.82 3.60
C GLY A 90 -2.17 8.76 3.68
N LEU A 91 -1.12 8.41 4.44
CA LEU A 91 0.06 9.26 4.58
C LEU A 91 1.01 9.11 3.39
N MET A 92 1.34 7.88 3.04
CA MET A 92 2.25 7.61 1.93
C MET A 92 1.95 6.29 1.24
N SER A 93 2.39 6.17 0.00
CA SER A 93 2.41 4.90 -0.70
C SER A 93 3.76 4.64 -1.36
N TYR A 94 4.13 3.37 -1.43
CA TYR A 94 5.28 2.93 -2.20
C TYR A 94 4.91 1.62 -2.91
N GLY A 95 4.95 1.65 -4.24
CA GLY A 95 4.56 0.48 -5.02
C GLY A 95 4.60 0.71 -6.52
N PRO A 96 4.13 -0.25 -7.32
CA PRO A 96 4.16 -0.17 -8.77
C PRO A 96 3.36 1.01 -9.33
N ASN A 97 3.90 1.63 -10.38
CA ASN A 97 3.14 2.58 -11.20
C ASN A 97 2.17 1.79 -12.10
N PHE A 98 0.90 1.77 -11.70
CA PHE A 98 -0.12 1.03 -12.46
C PHE A 98 -0.40 1.61 -13.85
N VAL A 99 -0.26 2.92 -14.03
CA VAL A 99 -0.41 3.56 -15.36
C VAL A 99 0.66 3.04 -16.32
N ASP A 100 1.90 2.92 -15.84
CA ASP A 100 2.99 2.33 -16.63
C ASP A 100 2.75 0.86 -16.95
N LEU A 101 2.26 0.08 -15.99
CA LEU A 101 1.91 -1.33 -16.21
C LEU A 101 0.82 -1.48 -17.27
N TYR A 102 -0.23 -0.67 -17.25
CA TYR A 102 -1.29 -0.70 -18.27
C TYR A 102 -0.78 -0.27 -19.65
N ARG A 103 0.13 0.71 -19.72
CA ARG A 103 0.78 1.09 -21.00
C ARG A 103 1.56 -0.08 -21.58
N ARG A 104 2.37 -0.76 -20.76
CA ARG A 104 3.13 -1.96 -21.18
C ARG A 104 2.22 -3.13 -21.56
N ALA A 105 1.08 -3.29 -20.89
CA ALA A 105 0.07 -4.27 -21.30
C ALA A 105 -0.45 -3.97 -22.73
N GLY A 106 -0.61 -2.71 -23.10
CA GLY A 106 -0.93 -2.30 -24.47
C GLY A 106 0.10 -2.78 -25.51
N ASP A 107 1.41 -2.73 -25.18
CA ASP A 107 2.48 -3.24 -26.05
C ASP A 107 2.37 -4.76 -26.24
N TYR A 108 1.96 -5.50 -25.21
CA TYR A 108 1.70 -6.94 -25.32
C TYR A 108 0.50 -7.22 -26.24
N VAL A 109 -0.58 -6.45 -26.11
CA VAL A 109 -1.75 -6.56 -26.98
C VAL A 109 -1.36 -6.31 -28.44
N ASP A 110 -0.57 -5.25 -28.74
CA ASP A 110 -0.10 -4.97 -30.10
C ASP A 110 0.72 -6.14 -30.67
N LYS A 111 1.67 -6.68 -29.91
CA LYS A 111 2.47 -7.85 -30.32
C LYS A 111 1.59 -9.06 -30.66
N ILE A 112 0.59 -9.35 -29.81
CA ILE A 112 -0.32 -10.49 -30.02
C ILE A 112 -1.18 -10.26 -31.27
N LEU A 113 -1.70 -9.06 -31.47
CA LEU A 113 -2.48 -8.72 -32.67
C LEU A 113 -1.65 -8.80 -33.96
N ARG A 114 -0.34 -8.61 -33.88
CA ARG A 114 0.61 -8.79 -34.99
C ARG A 114 1.09 -10.23 -35.17
N GLY A 115 0.55 -11.19 -34.39
CA GLY A 115 0.78 -12.63 -34.56
C GLY A 115 1.76 -13.24 -33.57
N ALA A 116 2.27 -12.52 -32.58
CA ALA A 116 3.06 -13.13 -31.50
C ALA A 116 2.19 -14.05 -30.67
N LYS A 117 2.70 -15.23 -30.32
CA LYS A 117 1.98 -16.15 -29.44
C LYS A 117 2.15 -15.70 -27.98
N PRO A 118 1.07 -15.65 -27.18
CA PRO A 118 1.15 -15.26 -25.77
C PRO A 118 2.18 -16.05 -24.95
N GLY A 119 2.33 -17.34 -25.24
CA GLY A 119 3.31 -18.22 -24.57
C GLY A 119 4.77 -17.91 -24.87
N ASP A 120 5.06 -17.18 -25.95
CA ASP A 120 6.41 -16.79 -26.35
C ASP A 120 6.80 -15.41 -25.79
N LEU A 121 5.84 -14.69 -25.18
CA LEU A 121 6.07 -13.38 -24.58
C LEU A 121 6.63 -13.54 -23.16
N PRO A 122 7.67 -12.75 -22.78
CA PRO A 122 8.24 -12.84 -21.45
C PRO A 122 7.26 -12.34 -20.38
N VAL A 123 7.27 -12.98 -19.21
CA VAL A 123 6.62 -12.43 -18.02
C VAL A 123 7.53 -11.34 -17.43
N GLU A 124 7.03 -10.12 -17.36
CA GLU A 124 7.79 -8.97 -16.86
C GLU A 124 7.28 -8.55 -15.49
N GLN A 125 8.22 -8.16 -14.62
CA GLN A 125 7.90 -7.51 -13.35
C GLN A 125 7.82 -5.99 -13.50
N PRO A 126 7.08 -5.28 -12.63
CA PRO A 126 7.10 -3.83 -12.58
C PRO A 126 8.53 -3.33 -12.35
N THR A 127 9.01 -2.45 -13.22
CA THR A 127 10.33 -1.83 -13.10
C THR A 127 10.26 -0.41 -12.55
N LYS A 128 9.07 0.21 -12.62
CA LYS A 128 8.82 1.56 -12.12
C LYS A 128 8.01 1.48 -10.82
N LEU A 129 8.66 1.85 -9.73
CA LEU A 129 8.04 2.03 -8.42
C LEU A 129 7.87 3.53 -8.16
N GLU A 130 6.83 3.91 -7.44
CA GLU A 130 6.52 5.29 -7.06
C GLU A 130 6.42 5.44 -5.55
N LEU A 131 7.08 6.48 -5.04
CA LEU A 131 6.87 6.99 -3.68
C LEU A 131 5.99 8.23 -3.75
N VAL A 132 4.80 8.15 -3.16
CA VAL A 132 3.88 9.29 -3.07
C VAL A 132 3.68 9.65 -1.60
N ILE A 133 3.71 10.95 -1.27
CA ILE A 133 3.59 11.46 0.09
C ILE A 133 2.47 12.49 0.13
N ASN A 134 1.56 12.36 1.11
CA ASN A 134 0.45 13.27 1.33
C ASN A 134 0.76 14.21 2.50
N LEU A 135 1.12 15.47 2.20
CA LEU A 135 1.45 16.47 3.21
C LEU A 135 0.21 16.97 3.97
N ILE A 136 -0.99 16.94 3.34
CA ILE A 136 -2.24 17.26 4.04
C ILE A 136 -2.44 16.28 5.21
N THR A 137 -2.26 15.00 4.94
CA THR A 137 -2.37 13.96 5.98
C THR A 137 -1.23 14.05 7.01
N ALA A 138 0.00 14.33 6.56
CA ALA A 138 1.12 14.56 7.47
C ALA A 138 0.82 15.70 8.45
N GLN A 139 0.32 16.83 7.95
CA GLN A 139 -0.07 17.98 8.77
C GLN A 139 -1.19 17.65 9.75
N ALA A 140 -2.22 16.93 9.30
CA ALA A 140 -3.33 16.49 10.16
C ALA A 140 -2.88 15.56 11.29
N LEU A 141 -1.84 14.76 11.05
CA LEU A 141 -1.21 13.89 12.05
C LEU A 141 -0.18 14.62 12.94
N GLY A 142 0.19 15.86 12.61
CA GLY A 142 1.26 16.61 13.29
C GLY A 142 2.66 16.08 12.96
N LEU A 143 2.83 15.41 11.83
CA LEU A 143 4.09 14.81 11.40
C LEU A 143 4.88 15.78 10.52
N ARG A 144 6.19 15.83 10.75
CA ARG A 144 7.13 16.53 9.87
C ARG A 144 7.83 15.52 8.96
N VAL A 145 7.57 15.59 7.67
CA VAL A 145 8.24 14.74 6.68
C VAL A 145 9.67 15.26 6.46
N PRO A 146 10.71 14.41 6.61
CA PRO A 146 12.10 14.84 6.40
C PRO A 146 12.35 15.33 4.96
N PRO A 147 13.12 16.41 4.75
CA PRO A 147 13.46 16.90 3.41
C PRO A 147 14.10 15.83 2.52
N SER A 148 14.92 14.95 3.09
CA SER A 148 15.54 13.83 2.36
C SER A 148 14.53 12.82 1.84
N LEU A 149 13.38 12.64 2.51
CA LEU A 149 12.31 11.77 2.05
C LEU A 149 11.48 12.46 0.97
N LEU A 150 11.18 13.76 1.13
CA LEU A 150 10.50 14.57 0.11
C LEU A 150 11.29 14.64 -1.20
N ALA A 151 12.61 14.78 -1.12
CA ALA A 151 13.47 14.80 -2.31
C ALA A 151 13.49 13.47 -3.09
N ARG A 152 13.01 12.39 -2.49
CA ARG A 152 12.90 11.06 -3.12
C ARG A 152 11.48 10.74 -3.57
N ALA A 153 10.51 11.56 -3.23
CA ALA A 153 9.13 11.36 -3.63
C ALA A 153 8.96 11.65 -5.13
N ASP A 154 8.25 10.76 -5.82
CA ASP A 154 7.85 10.95 -7.21
C ASP A 154 6.67 11.92 -7.31
N GLU A 155 5.83 11.97 -6.27
CA GLU A 155 4.70 12.88 -6.14
C GLU A 155 4.51 13.31 -4.68
N VAL A 156 4.16 14.57 -4.50
CA VAL A 156 3.77 15.15 -3.21
C VAL A 156 2.37 15.76 -3.35
N ILE A 157 1.44 15.33 -2.50
CA ILE A 157 0.06 15.86 -2.43
C ILE A 157 0.04 16.97 -1.38
N GLU A 158 -0.30 18.20 -1.81
CA GLU A 158 -0.36 19.43 -1.01
C GLU A 158 -1.80 19.95 -0.88
#